data_080bc5a7556927c2dbaf6fbb22267da1
#
_entry.id   080bc5a7556927c2dbaf6fbb22267da1
#
_cell.length_a   1.000
_cell.length_b   1.000
_cell.length_c   1.000
_cell.angle_alpha   90.00
_cell.angle_beta   90.00
_cell.angle_gamma   90.00
#
_symmetry.space_group_name_H-M   'P 1'
#
loop_
_entity.id
_entity.type
_entity.pdbx_description
1 polymer ?
#
loop_
_entity_poly.entity_id
_entity_poly.type
_entity_poly.pdbx_seq_one_letter_code
_entity_poly.pdbx_strand_id
1 'polypeptide(L)'
;LNFDTYRLNDFWTIYHDKKDKRLDYDYQLELNFRKINISPERVNEKELIREKEVEQTIYSKDSLGKKIASIKKVSATCTIYQITQSKICEIRGNVKYIDLKANNQIVENFPLVSGYTFRHIYGNYRGDKRALNDRFIEIITNKEVPFPSNEQMIYDTGKDLKNKLKIIFRNNNFR
;
A
#
# COMPACT_ATOMS: atom_id res chain seq x y z
N LEU A 1 11.56 -16.94 3.99
CA LEU A 1 11.37 -16.41 2.63
C LEU A 1 11.67 -17.52 1.64
N ASN A 2 10.65 -18.04 0.97
CA ASN A 2 10.88 -18.95 -0.15
C ASN A 2 11.24 -18.09 -1.37
N PHE A 3 12.50 -18.05 -1.76
CA PHE A 3 13.01 -17.25 -2.87
C PHE A 3 13.33 -18.19 -4.05
N ASP A 4 12.61 -18.01 -5.15
CA ASP A 4 12.85 -18.76 -6.38
C ASP A 4 14.10 -18.21 -7.07
N THR A 5 15.23 -18.90 -6.92
CA THR A 5 16.51 -18.53 -7.52
C THR A 5 16.61 -18.92 -8.99
N TYR A 6 15.82 -19.91 -9.44
CA TYR A 6 15.89 -20.42 -10.81
C TYR A 6 15.69 -19.35 -11.87
N ARG A 7 14.83 -18.37 -11.61
CA ARG A 7 14.58 -17.25 -12.52
C ARG A 7 15.67 -16.17 -12.54
N LEU A 8 16.68 -16.30 -11.70
CA LEU A 8 17.85 -15.42 -11.67
C LEU A 8 19.04 -16.01 -12.43
N ASN A 9 19.00 -17.31 -12.73
CA ASN A 9 20.07 -17.99 -13.45
C ASN A 9 20.20 -17.42 -14.87
N ASP A 10 21.43 -17.20 -15.29
CA ASP A 10 21.79 -16.85 -16.65
C ASP A 10 22.84 -17.86 -17.20
N PHE A 11 23.39 -17.58 -18.40
CA PHE A 11 24.37 -18.46 -19.01
C PHE A 11 25.67 -18.59 -18.20
N TRP A 12 26.01 -17.58 -17.41
CA TRP A 12 27.28 -17.47 -16.69
C TRP A 12 27.15 -17.71 -15.19
N THR A 13 25.96 -17.53 -14.63
CA THR A 13 25.73 -17.50 -13.19
C THR A 13 24.56 -18.39 -12.79
N ILE A 14 24.81 -19.33 -11.91
CA ILE A 14 23.79 -20.21 -11.33
C ILE A 14 23.66 -19.91 -9.85
N TYR A 15 22.45 -19.62 -9.41
CA TYR A 15 22.13 -19.32 -8.02
C TYR A 15 21.51 -20.55 -7.33
N HIS A 16 22.03 -20.88 -6.16
CA HIS A 16 21.49 -21.91 -5.29
C HIS A 16 20.97 -21.26 -4.00
N ASP A 17 19.75 -21.62 -3.59
CA ASP A 17 19.15 -21.16 -2.32
C ASP A 17 19.71 -21.93 -1.11
N LYS A 18 20.29 -23.11 -1.35
CA LYS A 18 20.92 -23.97 -0.34
C LYS A 18 22.30 -24.39 -0.82
N LYS A 19 23.25 -24.41 0.11
CA LYS A 19 24.60 -24.88 -0.18
C LYS A 19 24.59 -26.39 -0.48
N ASP A 20 25.06 -26.78 -1.66
CA ASP A 20 25.37 -28.18 -2.00
C ASP A 20 26.84 -28.41 -1.68
N LYS A 21 27.13 -29.40 -0.82
CA LYS A 21 28.50 -29.73 -0.40
C LYS A 21 29.39 -30.29 -1.53
N ARG A 22 28.79 -30.68 -2.66
CA ARG A 22 29.47 -31.23 -3.83
C ARG A 22 29.90 -30.16 -4.82
N LEU A 23 29.49 -28.90 -4.60
CA LEU A 23 29.79 -27.79 -5.49
C LEU A 23 30.70 -26.77 -4.80
N ASP A 24 31.68 -26.28 -5.57
CA ASP A 24 32.48 -25.14 -5.19
C ASP A 24 31.77 -23.88 -5.62
N TYR A 25 31.61 -22.94 -4.69
CA TYR A 25 30.99 -21.67 -4.94
C TYR A 25 32.02 -20.56 -5.02
N ASP A 26 31.90 -19.70 -6.00
CA ASP A 26 32.74 -18.51 -6.13
C ASP A 26 32.34 -17.42 -5.16
N TYR A 27 31.02 -17.23 -5.01
CA TYR A 27 30.45 -16.12 -4.25
C TYR A 27 29.31 -16.57 -3.34
N GLN A 28 29.07 -15.78 -2.29
CA GLN A 28 27.95 -15.94 -1.39
C GLN A 28 27.19 -14.62 -1.25
N LEU A 29 25.86 -14.69 -1.37
CA LEU A 29 24.96 -13.61 -1.03
C LEU A 29 24.36 -13.86 0.35
N GLU A 30 24.66 -12.99 1.30
CA GLU A 30 24.17 -13.07 2.68
C GLU A 30 23.10 -12.02 2.91
N LEU A 31 21.87 -12.47 3.18
CA LEU A 31 20.75 -11.60 3.49
C LEU A 31 20.59 -11.46 5.02
N ASN A 32 20.86 -10.28 5.54
CA ASN A 32 20.78 -9.99 6.96
C ASN A 32 19.61 -9.05 7.25
N PHE A 33 18.65 -9.50 8.05
CA PHE A 33 17.59 -8.66 8.60
C PHE A 33 18.03 -8.07 9.93
N ARG A 34 17.98 -6.74 10.05
CA ARG A 34 18.39 -6.02 11.26
C ARG A 34 17.21 -5.60 12.11
N LYS A 35 16.11 -5.19 11.49
CA LYS A 35 14.97 -4.62 12.20
C LYS A 35 13.66 -4.85 11.46
N ILE A 36 12.64 -5.25 12.20
CA ILE A 36 11.26 -5.28 11.77
C ILE A 36 10.49 -4.33 12.68
N ASN A 37 9.92 -3.29 12.12
CA ASN A 37 9.10 -2.32 12.83
C ASN A 37 7.66 -2.44 12.35
N ILE A 38 6.73 -2.61 13.29
CA ILE A 38 5.31 -2.53 13.02
C ILE A 38 4.73 -1.40 13.87
N SER A 39 4.07 -0.44 13.22
CA SER A 39 3.42 0.65 13.95
C SER A 39 2.21 0.12 14.72
N PRO A 40 1.80 0.80 15.78
CA PRO A 40 0.46 0.59 16.32
C PRO A 40 -0.61 0.91 15.28
N GLU A 41 -1.79 0.37 15.48
CA GLU A 41 -2.99 0.70 14.73
C GLU A 41 -3.38 2.16 15.01
N ARG A 42 -3.69 2.89 13.95
CA ARG A 42 -4.06 4.30 14.04
C ARG A 42 -5.40 4.53 13.35
N VAL A 43 -6.28 5.21 14.06
CA VAL A 43 -7.56 5.68 13.54
C VAL A 43 -7.59 7.19 13.66
N ASN A 44 -7.76 7.87 12.54
CA ASN A 44 -7.89 9.32 12.50
C ASN A 44 -9.26 9.67 11.94
N GLU A 45 -9.97 10.56 12.62
CA GLU A 45 -11.24 11.10 12.17
C GLU A 45 -11.06 12.55 11.69
N LYS A 46 -11.74 12.91 10.61
CA LYS A 46 -11.74 14.23 10.02
C LYS A 46 -13.15 14.60 9.57
N GLU A 47 -13.62 15.75 10.02
CA GLU A 47 -14.86 16.37 9.55
C GLU A 47 -14.58 17.23 8.31
N LEU A 48 -15.41 17.08 7.28
CA LEU A 48 -15.33 17.80 6.02
C LEU A 48 -16.71 18.29 5.62
N ILE A 49 -16.85 19.61 5.40
CA ILE A 49 -18.10 20.21 4.93
C ILE A 49 -17.98 20.42 3.41
N ARG A 50 -19.04 20.05 2.70
CA ARG A 50 -19.19 20.27 1.25
C ARG A 50 -20.49 21.00 0.97
N GLU A 51 -20.38 21.97 0.08
CA GLU A 51 -21.48 22.78 -0.40
C GLU A 51 -21.46 22.78 -1.92
N LYS A 52 -22.63 22.64 -2.54
CA LYS A 52 -22.81 22.65 -3.98
C LYS A 52 -24.18 23.20 -4.35
N GLU A 53 -24.23 24.08 -5.34
CA GLU A 53 -25.50 24.44 -5.96
C GLU A 53 -26.06 23.28 -6.76
N VAL A 54 -27.30 22.92 -6.51
CA VAL A 54 -28.05 21.87 -7.19
C VAL A 54 -29.38 22.39 -7.68
N GLU A 55 -29.82 21.88 -8.81
CA GLU A 55 -31.14 22.18 -9.33
C GLU A 55 -32.20 21.33 -8.62
N GLN A 56 -33.28 22.00 -8.20
CA GLN A 56 -34.40 21.35 -7.57
C GLN A 56 -35.68 21.75 -8.29
N THR A 57 -36.46 20.76 -8.72
CA THR A 57 -37.78 20.99 -9.27
C THR A 57 -38.76 21.28 -8.15
N ILE A 58 -39.37 22.49 -8.18
CA ILE A 58 -40.40 22.91 -7.25
C ILE A 58 -41.74 22.92 -7.98
N TYR A 59 -42.75 22.32 -7.36
CA TYR A 59 -44.10 22.31 -7.89
C TYR A 59 -44.91 23.40 -7.17
N SER A 60 -45.43 24.36 -7.91
CA SER A 60 -46.40 25.37 -7.46
C SER A 60 -47.74 25.14 -8.13
N LYS A 61 -48.83 25.69 -7.56
CA LYS A 61 -50.13 25.72 -8.21
C LYS A 61 -50.34 27.11 -8.77
N ASP A 62 -50.85 27.23 -9.99
CA ASP A 62 -51.30 28.48 -10.56
C ASP A 62 -52.65 28.91 -9.95
N SER A 63 -53.15 30.07 -10.36
CA SER A 63 -54.43 30.62 -9.91
C SER A 63 -55.65 29.76 -10.28
N LEU A 64 -55.45 28.78 -11.18
CA LEU A 64 -56.48 27.80 -11.63
C LEU A 64 -56.27 26.42 -10.97
N GLY A 65 -55.31 26.29 -10.00
CA GLY A 65 -55.07 25.06 -9.28
C GLY A 65 -54.19 24.03 -10.06
N LYS A 66 -53.70 24.36 -11.28
CA LYS A 66 -52.85 23.49 -12.06
C LYS A 66 -51.42 23.49 -11.55
N LYS A 67 -50.81 22.32 -11.43
CA LYS A 67 -49.42 22.16 -11.01
C LYS A 67 -48.47 22.69 -12.10
N ILE A 68 -47.62 23.64 -11.74
CA ILE A 68 -46.55 24.17 -12.58
C ILE A 68 -45.21 23.70 -11.94
N ALA A 69 -44.34 23.08 -12.75
CA ALA A 69 -42.97 22.70 -12.35
C ALA A 69 -42.04 23.88 -12.69
N SER A 70 -41.26 24.34 -11.73
CA SER A 70 -40.21 25.34 -11.93
C SER A 70 -38.87 24.77 -11.37
N ILE A 71 -37.76 25.07 -12.05
CA ILE A 71 -36.43 24.71 -11.60
C ILE A 71 -35.85 25.85 -10.78
N LYS A 72 -35.43 25.59 -9.54
CA LYS A 72 -34.76 26.54 -8.68
C LYS A 72 -33.40 26.01 -8.26
N LYS A 73 -32.37 26.84 -8.31
CA LYS A 73 -31.07 26.53 -7.73
C LYS A 73 -31.14 26.67 -6.22
N VAL A 74 -30.70 25.62 -5.51
CA VAL A 74 -30.65 25.60 -4.04
C VAL A 74 -29.24 25.14 -3.64
N SER A 75 -28.75 25.69 -2.52
CA SER A 75 -27.48 25.19 -1.96
C SER A 75 -27.73 23.90 -1.19
N ALA A 76 -27.02 22.85 -1.58
CA ALA A 76 -26.99 21.57 -0.89
C ALA A 76 -25.71 21.50 -0.05
N THR A 77 -25.86 21.24 1.26
CA THR A 77 -24.75 21.14 2.21
C THR A 77 -24.69 19.73 2.78
N CYS A 78 -23.50 19.16 2.84
CA CYS A 78 -23.25 17.84 3.42
C CYS A 78 -21.98 17.85 4.27
N THR A 79 -22.09 17.35 5.49
CA THR A 79 -20.97 17.10 6.40
C THR A 79 -20.57 15.64 6.30
N ILE A 80 -19.28 15.38 6.10
CA ILE A 80 -18.69 14.03 5.97
C ILE A 80 -17.78 13.81 7.17
N TYR A 81 -17.99 12.73 7.89
CA TYR A 81 -17.11 12.24 8.97
C TYR A 81 -16.24 11.14 8.37
N GLN A 82 -15.05 11.53 7.88
CA GLN A 82 -14.10 10.61 7.26
C GLN A 82 -13.21 9.98 8.33
N ILE A 83 -13.19 8.66 8.36
CA ILE A 83 -12.34 7.86 9.24
C ILE A 83 -11.24 7.21 8.40
N THR A 84 -9.99 7.35 8.84
CA THR A 84 -8.83 6.75 8.18
C THR A 84 -8.15 5.78 9.14
N GLN A 85 -8.17 4.50 8.80
CA GLN A 85 -7.39 3.45 9.46
C GLN A 85 -6.03 3.34 8.78
N SER A 86 -4.96 3.23 9.57
CA SER A 86 -3.60 3.03 9.03
C SER A 86 -2.73 2.20 9.96
N LYS A 87 -1.88 1.35 9.35
CA LYS A 87 -0.87 0.55 10.02
C LYS A 87 0.32 0.37 9.08
N ILE A 88 1.54 0.48 9.58
CA ILE A 88 2.76 0.48 8.78
C ILE A 88 3.67 -0.65 9.27
N CYS A 89 4.25 -1.39 8.34
CA CYS A 89 5.34 -2.33 8.61
C CYS A 89 6.55 -1.93 7.78
N GLU A 90 7.71 -1.91 8.40
CA GLU A 90 9.00 -1.64 7.76
C GLU A 90 10.02 -2.71 8.17
N ILE A 91 10.71 -3.28 7.18
CA ILE A 91 11.81 -4.23 7.37
C ILE A 91 13.08 -3.59 6.85
N ARG A 92 14.11 -3.56 7.69
CA ARG A 92 15.47 -3.08 7.34
C ARG A 92 16.47 -4.20 7.44
N GLY A 93 17.37 -4.23 6.48
CA GLY A 93 18.45 -5.19 6.42
C GLY A 93 19.52 -4.77 5.44
N ASN A 94 20.33 -5.72 5.05
CA ASN A 94 21.31 -5.57 3.99
C ASN A 94 21.58 -6.90 3.30
N VAL A 95 22.03 -6.81 2.05
CA VAL A 95 22.58 -7.94 1.28
C VAL A 95 24.07 -7.74 1.16
N LYS A 96 24.86 -8.70 1.66
CA LYS A 96 26.31 -8.73 1.47
C LYS A 96 26.64 -9.62 0.31
N TYR A 97 27.50 -9.16 -0.56
CA TYR A 97 28.17 -9.92 -1.59
C TYR A 97 29.58 -10.28 -1.13
N ILE A 98 29.88 -11.56 -1.02
CA ILE A 98 31.09 -12.10 -0.41
C ILE A 98 31.80 -12.94 -1.46
N ASP A 99 33.09 -12.65 -1.70
CA ASP A 99 33.98 -13.47 -2.51
C ASP A 99 34.55 -14.59 -1.63
N LEU A 100 34.21 -15.85 -1.93
CA LEU A 100 34.66 -17.02 -1.18
C LEU A 100 36.10 -17.43 -1.55
N LYS A 101 36.57 -17.03 -2.75
CA LYS A 101 37.95 -17.32 -3.19
C LYS A 101 38.94 -16.31 -2.60
N ALA A 102 38.53 -15.10 -2.32
CA ALA A 102 39.34 -14.04 -1.71
C ALA A 102 39.21 -14.01 -0.18
N ASN A 103 39.36 -15.15 0.50
CA ASN A 103 39.27 -15.26 1.96
C ASN A 103 37.98 -14.71 2.58
N ASN A 104 36.84 -14.92 1.92
CA ASN A 104 35.55 -14.42 2.33
C ASN A 104 35.49 -12.88 2.44
N GLN A 105 36.16 -12.18 1.56
CA GLN A 105 36.14 -10.72 1.53
C GLN A 105 34.75 -10.21 1.11
N ILE A 106 34.23 -9.25 1.85
CA ILE A 106 33.00 -8.55 1.45
C ILE A 106 33.34 -7.62 0.30
N VAL A 107 32.81 -7.92 -0.89
CA VAL A 107 32.99 -7.11 -2.10
C VAL A 107 32.05 -5.90 -2.05
N GLU A 108 30.77 -6.14 -1.73
CA GLU A 108 29.75 -5.11 -1.67
C GLU A 108 28.73 -5.36 -0.58
N ASN A 109 28.04 -4.29 -0.15
CA ASN A 109 27.01 -4.33 0.88
C ASN A 109 25.86 -3.40 0.49
N PHE A 110 24.75 -3.99 0.06
CA PHE A 110 23.57 -3.26 -0.40
C PHE A 110 22.59 -3.06 0.75
N PRO A 111 22.18 -1.82 1.06
CA PRO A 111 21.13 -1.58 2.03
C PRO A 111 19.79 -2.10 1.48
N LEU A 112 19.00 -2.73 2.35
CA LEU A 112 17.69 -3.28 2.02
C LEU A 112 16.65 -2.71 2.95
N VAL A 113 15.73 -1.90 2.41
CA VAL A 113 14.61 -1.32 3.14
C VAL A 113 13.33 -1.65 2.38
N SER A 114 12.38 -2.27 3.06
CA SER A 114 11.08 -2.62 2.50
C SER A 114 9.99 -2.17 3.45
N GLY A 115 8.86 -1.70 2.89
CA GLY A 115 7.74 -1.21 3.67
C GLY A 115 6.40 -1.54 3.04
N TYR A 116 5.41 -1.74 3.90
CA TYR A 116 4.02 -1.87 3.53
C TYR A 116 3.16 -0.98 4.42
N THR A 117 2.23 -0.26 3.80
CA THR A 117 1.26 0.59 4.51
C THR A 117 -0.15 0.10 4.22
N PHE A 118 -0.80 -0.44 5.25
CA PHE A 118 -2.24 -0.61 5.24
C PHE A 118 -2.90 0.75 5.44
N ARG A 119 -3.82 1.11 4.55
CA ARG A 119 -4.65 2.31 4.66
C ARG A 119 -6.04 2.01 4.16
N HIS A 120 -7.04 2.23 5.01
CA HIS A 120 -8.45 2.11 4.67
C HIS A 120 -9.18 3.38 5.06
N ILE A 121 -10.10 3.83 4.20
CA ILE A 121 -10.87 5.06 4.42
C ILE A 121 -12.35 4.72 4.27
N TYR A 122 -13.12 5.08 5.29
CA TYR A 122 -14.56 4.94 5.31
C TYR A 122 -15.17 6.12 6.07
N GLY A 123 -16.49 6.23 6.12
CA GLY A 123 -17.10 7.31 6.88
C GLY A 123 -18.61 7.34 6.83
N ASN A 124 -19.15 8.32 7.53
CA ASN A 124 -20.56 8.64 7.57
C ASN A 124 -20.79 10.06 7.06
N TYR A 125 -22.03 10.41 6.82
CA TYR A 125 -22.39 11.75 6.39
C TYR A 125 -23.68 12.22 7.09
N ARG A 126 -23.86 13.54 7.10
CA ARG A 126 -25.08 14.21 7.53
C ARG A 126 -25.39 15.33 6.56
N GLY A 127 -26.62 15.39 6.04
CA GLY A 127 -27.07 16.44 5.13
C GLY A 127 -27.41 15.91 3.73
N ASP A 128 -27.30 16.74 2.71
CA ASP A 128 -27.72 16.45 1.35
C ASP A 128 -26.60 15.81 0.51
N LYS A 129 -26.79 14.53 0.15
CA LYS A 129 -25.82 13.75 -0.68
C LYS A 129 -25.51 14.41 -2.03
N ARG A 130 -26.37 15.26 -2.57
CA ARG A 130 -26.16 15.93 -3.86
C ARG A 130 -24.96 16.90 -3.82
N ALA A 131 -24.51 17.30 -2.63
CA ALA A 131 -23.31 18.09 -2.44
C ALA A 131 -22.01 17.27 -2.60
N LEU A 132 -22.08 15.93 -2.61
CA LEU A 132 -20.93 15.04 -2.66
C LEU A 132 -20.51 14.74 -4.11
N ASN A 133 -19.21 14.58 -4.31
CA ASN A 133 -18.64 14.02 -5.53
C ASN A 133 -18.40 12.50 -5.37
N ASP A 134 -18.02 11.82 -6.45
CA ASP A 134 -17.84 10.36 -6.49
C ASP A 134 -16.85 9.86 -5.42
N ARG A 135 -15.76 10.58 -5.17
CA ARG A 135 -14.79 10.25 -4.12
C ARG A 135 -15.43 10.20 -2.72
N PHE A 136 -16.29 11.15 -2.39
CA PHE A 136 -16.96 11.16 -1.08
C PHE A 136 -18.08 10.13 -1.01
N ILE A 137 -18.74 9.85 -2.14
CA ILE A 137 -19.72 8.76 -2.23
C ILE A 137 -19.03 7.43 -1.95
N GLU A 138 -17.84 7.17 -2.50
CA GLU A 138 -17.05 5.98 -2.20
C GLU A 138 -16.73 5.88 -0.70
N ILE A 139 -16.24 6.97 -0.07
CA ILE A 139 -15.90 7.00 1.36
C ILE A 139 -17.09 6.65 2.25
N ILE A 140 -18.26 7.19 1.96
CA ILE A 140 -19.48 6.93 2.77
C ILE A 140 -20.14 5.58 2.47
N THR A 141 -19.75 4.93 1.37
CA THR A 141 -20.22 3.60 1.00
C THR A 141 -19.33 2.50 1.60
N ASN A 142 -18.04 2.80 1.79
CA ASN A 142 -17.10 1.90 2.44
C ASN A 142 -17.50 1.67 3.90
N LYS A 143 -17.25 0.43 4.35
CA LYS A 143 -17.45 0.02 5.75
C LYS A 143 -16.12 -0.14 6.43
N GLU A 144 -16.12 -0.05 7.75
CA GLU A 144 -14.97 -0.43 8.56
C GLU A 144 -14.52 -1.86 8.25
N VAL A 145 -13.20 -2.06 8.22
CA VAL A 145 -12.58 -3.38 8.06
C VAL A 145 -11.64 -3.64 9.24
N PRO A 146 -11.45 -4.89 9.66
CA PRO A 146 -10.48 -5.20 10.70
C PRO A 146 -9.06 -4.83 10.24
N PHE A 147 -8.22 -4.40 11.16
CA PHE A 147 -6.80 -4.20 10.89
C PHE A 147 -6.13 -5.53 10.53
N PRO A 148 -5.20 -5.53 9.57
CA PRO A 148 -4.40 -6.72 9.28
C PRO A 148 -3.56 -7.11 10.49
N SER A 149 -3.40 -8.42 10.72
CA SER A 149 -2.53 -8.93 11.78
C SER A 149 -1.06 -8.54 11.52
N ASN A 150 -0.22 -8.64 12.55
CA ASN A 150 1.21 -8.34 12.39
C ASN A 150 1.86 -9.30 11.39
N GLU A 151 1.45 -10.58 11.39
CA GLU A 151 1.91 -11.61 10.45
C GLU A 151 1.55 -11.25 9.01
N GLN A 152 0.32 -10.76 8.78
CA GLN A 152 -0.13 -10.31 7.47
C GLN A 152 0.69 -9.09 7.00
N MET A 153 0.95 -8.13 7.89
CA MET A 153 1.78 -6.97 7.60
C MET A 153 3.21 -7.36 7.21
N ILE A 154 3.82 -8.31 7.92
CA ILE A 154 5.15 -8.85 7.61
C ILE A 154 5.13 -9.58 6.26
N TYR A 155 4.09 -10.37 6.00
CA TYR A 155 3.95 -11.10 4.74
C TYR A 155 3.88 -10.16 3.54
N ASP A 156 3.07 -9.10 3.62
CA ASP A 156 2.92 -8.13 2.53
C ASP A 156 4.18 -7.28 2.33
N THR A 157 4.86 -6.91 3.43
CA THR A 157 6.19 -6.29 3.35
C THR A 157 7.21 -7.24 2.70
N GLY A 158 7.13 -8.54 2.97
CA GLY A 158 7.98 -9.56 2.36
C GLY A 158 7.81 -9.69 0.84
N LYS A 159 6.64 -9.37 0.28
CA LYS A 159 6.43 -9.32 -1.18
C LYS A 159 7.24 -8.17 -1.81
N ASP A 160 7.19 -6.98 -1.23
CA ASP A 160 7.98 -5.83 -1.69
C ASP A 160 9.48 -6.11 -1.55
N LEU A 161 9.89 -6.72 -0.43
CA LEU A 161 11.26 -7.15 -0.19
C LEU A 161 11.79 -8.08 -1.30
N LYS A 162 11.02 -9.10 -1.70
CA LYS A 162 11.38 -9.99 -2.80
C LYS A 162 11.61 -9.25 -4.11
N ASN A 163 10.78 -8.27 -4.41
CA ASN A 163 10.92 -7.47 -5.63
C ASN A 163 12.20 -6.63 -5.60
N LYS A 164 12.53 -6.02 -4.46
CA LYS A 164 13.77 -5.25 -4.28
C LYS A 164 15.02 -6.14 -4.37
N LEU A 165 14.99 -7.33 -3.80
CA LEU A 165 16.07 -8.30 -3.94
C LEU A 165 16.30 -8.68 -5.41
N LYS A 166 15.22 -8.94 -6.17
CA LYS A 166 15.34 -9.22 -7.60
C LYS A 166 15.98 -8.07 -8.37
N ILE A 167 15.68 -6.81 -8.01
CA ILE A 167 16.28 -5.63 -8.64
C ILE A 167 17.78 -5.58 -8.32
N ILE A 168 18.18 -5.79 -7.05
CA ILE A 168 19.57 -5.83 -6.64
C ILE A 168 20.32 -6.91 -7.45
N PHE A 169 19.77 -8.12 -7.55
CA PHE A 169 20.41 -9.21 -8.27
C PHE A 169 20.52 -8.99 -9.78
N ARG A 170 19.55 -8.31 -10.39
CA ARG A 170 19.58 -8.00 -11.83
C ARG A 170 20.51 -6.85 -12.19
N ASN A 171 20.61 -5.84 -11.32
CA ASN A 171 21.38 -4.62 -11.60
C ASN A 171 22.87 -4.80 -11.27
N ASN A 172 23.21 -5.78 -10.47
CA ASN A 172 24.59 -6.05 -10.09
C ASN A 172 25.01 -7.37 -10.76
N ASN A 173 25.91 -7.26 -11.74
CA ASN A 173 26.57 -8.42 -12.35
C ASN A 173 27.54 -8.98 -11.30
N PHE A 174 27.06 -9.88 -10.44
CA PHE A 174 27.89 -10.63 -9.50
C PHE A 174 28.78 -11.60 -10.28
N ARG A 175 29.98 -11.16 -10.61
CA ARG A 175 31.00 -11.92 -11.35
C ARG A 175 32.34 -11.81 -10.68
#